data_26c6ed375cf48975117b2c5f58dc39ba
#
_entry.id   26c6ed375cf48975117b2c5f58dc39ba
#
_cell.length_a   1.000
_cell.length_b   1.000
_cell.length_c   1.000
_cell.angle_alpha   90.00
_cell.angle_beta   90.00
_cell.angle_gamma   90.00
#
_symmetry.space_group_name_H-M   'P 1'
#
loop_
_entity.id
_entity.type
_entity.pdbx_description
1 polymer ?
#
loop_
_entity_poly.entity_id
_entity_poly.type
_entity_poly.pdbx_seq_one_letter_code
_entity_poly.pdbx_strand_id
1 'polypeptide(L)'
;VKLVALTLARNEDWILGMTGRIALRWCDAWVVVDHASQDGTCSIVRQIADEHPGRVHLHHWPHAEQWDEMDARDFSLAKGREAGGTHFAIVDSDEFLTANLLGQVRPMCESLKDGQLLDLPMIPAWRALTRYRDDLSVWSHAWLTLAFKDVPGLIWKVGEGGYQHHNRPPCGAREARRYLGDKRYGGVVHAQFANWRRLKAKHALYPMVDHLRWPGRESVKELNRKYAQALDETGLVTTACPPDWLESYHGLIGDYFHPEGVPWQEKEIERLIARHGRGAFADLDLKGF
;
A
#
# COMPACT_ATOMS: atom_id res chain seq x y z
N VAL A 1 -23.07 -10.65 -0.73
CA VAL A 1 -21.74 -10.12 -0.42
C VAL A 1 -21.50 -8.86 -1.24
N LYS A 2 -21.06 -7.77 -0.58
CA LYS A 2 -20.50 -6.60 -1.26
C LYS A 2 -19.06 -6.42 -0.82
N LEU A 3 -18.12 -6.65 -1.75
CA LEU A 3 -16.68 -6.54 -1.53
C LEU A 3 -16.20 -5.15 -1.95
N VAL A 4 -15.67 -4.37 -1.01
CA VAL A 4 -15.21 -3.01 -1.23
C VAL A 4 -13.69 -2.93 -1.04
N ALA A 5 -12.97 -2.44 -2.05
CA ALA A 5 -11.55 -2.14 -1.91
C ALA A 5 -11.35 -0.81 -1.15
N LEU A 6 -10.42 -0.78 -0.22
CA LEU A 6 -10.04 0.36 0.59
C LEU A 6 -8.60 0.76 0.25
N THR A 7 -8.42 2.00 -0.20
CA THR A 7 -7.10 2.54 -0.59
C THR A 7 -6.85 3.88 0.08
N LEU A 8 -5.68 4.02 0.68
CA LEU A 8 -5.14 5.32 1.12
C LEU A 8 -4.16 5.82 0.07
N ALA A 9 -4.27 7.07 -0.36
CA ALA A 9 -3.44 7.62 -1.42
C ALA A 9 -2.85 8.98 -1.05
N ARG A 10 -1.57 9.20 -1.37
CA ARG A 10 -0.92 10.51 -1.37
C ARG A 10 0.12 10.59 -2.47
N ASN A 11 -0.18 11.37 -3.50
CA ASN A 11 0.70 11.57 -4.65
C ASN A 11 1.12 10.24 -5.30
N GLU A 12 0.12 9.48 -5.77
CA GLU A 12 0.28 8.14 -6.34
C GLU A 12 -0.14 8.07 -7.82
N ASP A 13 -0.07 9.22 -8.55
CA ASP A 13 -0.46 9.29 -9.97
C ASP A 13 0.37 8.39 -10.87
N TRP A 14 1.57 8.01 -10.46
CA TRP A 14 2.49 7.13 -11.20
C TRP A 14 1.99 5.69 -11.37
N ILE A 15 1.01 5.24 -10.57
CA ILE A 15 0.55 3.84 -10.56
C ILE A 15 -0.94 3.68 -10.25
N LEU A 16 -1.58 4.63 -9.57
CA LEU A 16 -2.95 4.48 -9.08
C LEU A 16 -3.95 4.25 -10.20
N GLY A 17 -3.68 4.77 -11.40
CA GLY A 17 -4.49 4.52 -12.59
C GLY A 17 -4.59 3.05 -12.98
N MET A 18 -3.51 2.30 -12.79
CA MET A 18 -3.44 0.87 -13.00
C MET A 18 -4.09 0.10 -11.84
N THR A 19 -3.64 0.34 -10.61
CA THR A 19 -4.04 -0.45 -9.45
C THR A 19 -5.52 -0.32 -9.13
N GLY A 20 -6.11 0.88 -9.27
CA GLY A 20 -7.54 1.11 -9.09
C GLY A 20 -8.39 0.34 -10.10
N ARG A 21 -8.01 0.34 -11.40
CA ARG A 21 -8.72 -0.43 -12.41
C ARG A 21 -8.60 -1.94 -12.19
N ILE A 22 -7.45 -2.41 -11.71
CA ILE A 22 -7.28 -3.83 -11.33
C ILE A 22 -8.17 -4.18 -10.13
N ALA A 23 -8.23 -3.34 -9.09
CA ALA A 23 -9.10 -3.56 -7.93
C ALA A 23 -10.57 -3.72 -8.33
N LEU A 24 -11.05 -2.88 -9.27
CA LEU A 24 -12.42 -2.94 -9.79
C LEU A 24 -12.75 -4.18 -10.65
N ARG A 25 -11.75 -4.99 -11.02
CA ARG A 25 -12.02 -6.27 -11.73
C ARG A 25 -12.54 -7.36 -10.79
N TRP A 26 -12.33 -7.24 -9.48
CA TRP A 26 -12.72 -8.24 -8.51
C TRP A 26 -13.48 -7.71 -7.29
N CYS A 27 -13.46 -6.38 -7.05
CA CYS A 27 -14.27 -5.72 -6.03
C CYS A 27 -15.52 -5.08 -6.63
N ASP A 28 -16.60 -4.98 -5.87
CA ASP A 28 -17.84 -4.33 -6.30
C ASP A 28 -17.75 -2.81 -6.28
N ALA A 29 -16.94 -2.26 -5.36
CA ALA A 29 -16.68 -0.83 -5.25
C ALA A 29 -15.25 -0.57 -4.76
N TRP A 30 -14.81 0.67 -4.95
CA TRP A 30 -13.50 1.15 -4.55
C TRP A 30 -13.63 2.48 -3.79
N VAL A 31 -13.19 2.49 -2.54
CA VAL A 31 -13.11 3.68 -1.69
C VAL A 31 -11.66 4.14 -1.64
N VAL A 32 -11.43 5.39 -2.04
CA VAL A 32 -10.12 6.04 -1.99
C VAL A 32 -10.18 7.16 -0.97
N VAL A 33 -9.26 7.16 -0.02
CA VAL A 33 -9.04 8.28 0.91
C VAL A 33 -7.77 9.00 0.48
N ASP A 34 -7.95 10.19 -0.06
CA ASP A 34 -6.85 11.05 -0.52
C ASP A 34 -6.31 11.89 0.64
N HIS A 35 -5.01 11.80 0.88
CA HIS A 35 -4.30 12.59 1.87
C HIS A 35 -3.62 13.82 1.23
N ALA A 36 -4.43 14.79 0.81
CA ALA A 36 -4.00 16.07 0.26
C ALA A 36 -2.99 15.95 -0.89
N SER A 37 -3.27 15.07 -1.85
CA SER A 37 -2.43 14.91 -3.05
C SER A 37 -2.36 16.21 -3.85
N GLN A 38 -1.17 16.51 -4.39
CA GLN A 38 -0.88 17.70 -5.19
C GLN A 38 -0.52 17.36 -6.65
N ASP A 39 -0.56 16.08 -7.00
CA ASP A 39 -0.31 15.53 -8.33
C ASP A 39 -1.63 15.13 -9.05
N GLY A 40 -1.55 14.30 -10.06
CA GLY A 40 -2.69 13.77 -10.82
C GLY A 40 -3.58 12.78 -10.07
N THR A 41 -3.26 12.37 -8.84
CA THR A 41 -3.97 11.30 -8.10
C THR A 41 -5.49 11.48 -8.09
N CYS A 42 -5.99 12.63 -7.62
CA CYS A 42 -7.43 12.88 -7.55
C CYS A 42 -8.11 12.92 -8.93
N SER A 43 -7.42 13.42 -9.94
CA SER A 43 -7.94 13.47 -11.33
C SER A 43 -8.09 12.05 -11.88
N ILE A 44 -7.12 11.18 -11.63
CA ILE A 44 -7.15 9.76 -12.03
C ILE A 44 -8.32 9.05 -11.36
N VAL A 45 -8.54 9.25 -10.05
CA VAL A 45 -9.67 8.62 -9.34
C VAL A 45 -11.02 9.08 -9.91
N ARG A 46 -11.17 10.39 -10.24
CA ARG A 46 -12.40 10.90 -10.88
C ARG A 46 -12.60 10.31 -12.27
N GLN A 47 -11.54 10.20 -13.07
CA GLN A 47 -11.62 9.54 -14.38
C GLN A 47 -12.10 8.09 -14.23
N ILE A 48 -11.56 7.33 -13.28
CA ILE A 48 -12.01 5.95 -13.03
C ILE A 48 -13.46 5.92 -12.52
N ALA A 49 -13.90 6.94 -11.76
CA ALA A 49 -15.28 7.05 -11.32
C ALA A 49 -16.24 7.27 -12.51
N ASP A 50 -15.84 8.06 -13.49
CA ASP A 50 -16.60 8.26 -14.75
C ASP A 50 -16.67 6.98 -15.60
N GLU A 51 -15.60 6.18 -15.61
CA GLU A 51 -15.56 4.87 -16.28
C GLU A 51 -16.43 3.81 -15.56
N HIS A 52 -16.63 3.97 -14.24
CA HIS A 52 -17.34 3.01 -13.37
C HIS A 52 -18.39 3.70 -12.49
N PRO A 53 -19.48 4.24 -13.06
CA PRO A 53 -20.47 5.00 -12.30
C PRO A 53 -21.02 4.26 -11.08
N GLY A 54 -21.02 4.93 -9.93
CA GLY A 54 -21.54 4.38 -8.67
C GLY A 54 -20.65 3.35 -7.97
N ARG A 55 -19.47 3.04 -8.52
CA ARG A 55 -18.55 2.05 -7.95
C ARG A 55 -17.31 2.67 -7.30
N VAL A 56 -16.99 3.94 -7.57
CA VAL A 56 -15.79 4.61 -7.06
C VAL A 56 -16.18 5.76 -6.15
N HIS A 57 -15.61 5.80 -4.97
CA HIS A 57 -15.90 6.80 -3.94
C HIS A 57 -14.60 7.47 -3.49
N LEU A 58 -14.39 8.73 -3.93
CA LEU A 58 -13.26 9.55 -3.51
C LEU A 58 -13.62 10.35 -2.26
N HIS A 59 -12.84 10.20 -1.22
CA HIS A 59 -12.94 10.98 0.01
C HIS A 59 -11.61 11.67 0.29
N HIS A 60 -11.67 12.89 0.84
CA HIS A 60 -10.47 13.60 1.27
C HIS A 60 -10.28 13.40 2.78
N TRP A 61 -9.04 13.08 3.16
CA TRP A 61 -8.66 13.01 4.57
C TRP A 61 -8.80 14.40 5.22
N PRO A 62 -9.53 14.53 6.33
CA PRO A 62 -9.84 15.86 6.89
C PRO A 62 -8.66 16.56 7.55
N HIS A 63 -7.56 15.84 7.83
CA HIS A 63 -6.40 16.36 8.55
C HIS A 63 -5.15 16.35 7.67
N ALA A 64 -5.11 17.23 6.66
CA ALA A 64 -4.04 17.26 5.64
C ALA A 64 -2.62 17.38 6.22
N GLU A 65 -2.45 18.13 7.31
CA GLU A 65 -1.17 18.35 7.98
C GLU A 65 -0.76 17.22 8.94
N GLN A 66 -1.68 16.28 9.23
CA GLN A 66 -1.44 15.20 10.17
C GLN A 66 -1.73 13.87 9.49
N TRP A 67 -0.72 13.03 9.40
CA TRP A 67 -0.89 11.65 8.97
C TRP A 67 -0.89 10.72 10.18
N ASP A 68 -2.00 10.05 10.39
CA ASP A 68 -2.13 8.90 11.27
C ASP A 68 -2.73 7.78 10.45
N GLU A 69 -1.94 6.74 10.17
CA GLU A 69 -2.40 5.64 9.30
C GLU A 69 -3.59 4.90 9.90
N MET A 70 -3.62 4.72 11.23
CA MET A 70 -4.71 4.02 11.90
C MET A 70 -6.03 4.78 11.76
N ASP A 71 -6.03 6.09 12.04
CA ASP A 71 -7.21 6.95 11.88
C ASP A 71 -7.68 6.98 10.42
N ALA A 72 -6.73 7.05 9.47
CA ALA A 72 -7.06 7.06 8.04
C ALA A 72 -7.68 5.72 7.58
N ARG A 73 -7.20 4.58 8.11
CA ARG A 73 -7.79 3.27 7.83
C ARG A 73 -9.17 3.11 8.46
N ASP A 74 -9.38 3.60 9.68
CA ASP A 74 -10.70 3.62 10.33
C ASP A 74 -11.69 4.49 9.55
N PHE A 75 -11.25 5.67 9.11
CA PHE A 75 -12.05 6.53 8.25
C PHE A 75 -12.40 5.84 6.92
N SER A 76 -11.41 5.18 6.29
CA SER A 76 -11.63 4.43 5.05
C SER A 76 -12.63 3.29 5.24
N LEU A 77 -12.53 2.54 6.35
CA LEU A 77 -13.49 1.47 6.70
C LEU A 77 -14.90 2.03 6.91
N ALA A 78 -15.03 3.15 7.63
CA ALA A 78 -16.32 3.80 7.82
C ALA A 78 -16.96 4.18 6.46
N LYS A 79 -16.17 4.75 5.54
CA LYS A 79 -16.63 5.07 4.17
C LYS A 79 -16.97 3.82 3.35
N GLY A 80 -16.24 2.73 3.53
CA GLY A 80 -16.57 1.45 2.94
C GLY A 80 -17.90 0.87 3.45
N ARG A 81 -18.17 1.01 4.76
CA ARG A 81 -19.45 0.62 5.38
C ARG A 81 -20.61 1.49 4.86
N GLU A 82 -20.41 2.81 4.74
CA GLU A 82 -21.38 3.74 4.12
C GLU A 82 -21.70 3.35 2.67
N ALA A 83 -20.70 2.86 1.93
CA ALA A 83 -20.88 2.29 0.59
C ALA A 83 -21.58 0.92 0.58
N GLY A 84 -21.98 0.39 1.74
CA GLY A 84 -22.71 -0.88 1.89
C GLY A 84 -21.81 -2.12 1.85
N GLY A 85 -20.50 -1.96 2.09
CA GLY A 85 -19.55 -3.07 2.15
C GLY A 85 -19.85 -4.05 3.28
N THR A 86 -19.69 -5.34 3.01
CA THR A 86 -19.77 -6.43 4.01
C THR A 86 -18.45 -7.18 4.09
N HIS A 87 -17.62 -7.06 3.07
CA HIS A 87 -16.27 -7.58 2.98
C HIS A 87 -15.38 -6.46 2.45
N PHE A 88 -14.19 -6.33 3.01
CA PHE A 88 -13.28 -5.27 2.64
C PHE A 88 -11.95 -5.83 2.17
N ALA A 89 -11.46 -5.30 1.06
CA ALA A 89 -10.12 -5.56 0.57
C ALA A 89 -9.20 -4.39 0.93
N ILE A 90 -8.04 -4.67 1.49
CA ILE A 90 -6.99 -3.69 1.76
C ILE A 90 -6.09 -3.68 0.53
N VAL A 91 -6.16 -2.61 -0.26
CA VAL A 91 -5.39 -2.43 -1.50
C VAL A 91 -4.64 -1.12 -1.39
N ASP A 92 -3.38 -1.17 -0.96
CA ASP A 92 -2.57 0.05 -0.93
C ASP A 92 -2.32 0.56 -2.36
N SER A 93 -2.04 1.86 -2.51
CA SER A 93 -2.00 2.53 -3.82
C SER A 93 -1.06 1.87 -4.84
N ASP A 94 0.02 1.26 -4.36
CA ASP A 94 1.06 0.61 -5.15
C ASP A 94 0.99 -0.93 -5.07
N GLU A 95 -0.20 -1.46 -4.79
CA GLU A 95 -0.47 -2.90 -4.71
C GLU A 95 -1.53 -3.34 -5.71
N PHE A 96 -1.35 -4.55 -6.24
CA PHE A 96 -2.35 -5.19 -7.07
C PHE A 96 -2.24 -6.72 -7.03
N LEU A 97 -3.34 -7.40 -7.34
CA LEU A 97 -3.40 -8.85 -7.39
C LEU A 97 -2.73 -9.36 -8.67
N THR A 98 -2.01 -10.48 -8.64
CA THR A 98 -1.55 -11.15 -9.86
C THR A 98 -2.77 -11.62 -10.69
N ALA A 99 -2.71 -11.50 -12.01
CA ALA A 99 -3.87 -11.67 -12.89
C ALA A 99 -4.45 -13.09 -12.88
N ASN A 100 -3.62 -14.10 -12.69
CA ASN A 100 -4.04 -15.50 -12.57
C ASN A 100 -4.98 -15.76 -11.39
N LEU A 101 -5.02 -14.88 -10.39
CA LEU A 101 -5.89 -15.00 -9.22
C LEU A 101 -7.25 -14.27 -9.36
N LEU A 102 -7.46 -13.47 -10.41
CA LEU A 102 -8.69 -12.66 -10.57
C LEU A 102 -9.97 -13.50 -10.49
N GLY A 103 -9.99 -14.68 -11.09
CA GLY A 103 -11.16 -15.58 -11.05
C GLY A 103 -11.34 -16.29 -9.73
N GLN A 104 -10.33 -16.33 -8.87
CA GLN A 104 -10.32 -17.14 -7.65
C GLN A 104 -10.51 -16.28 -6.39
N VAL A 105 -10.03 -15.04 -6.39
CA VAL A 105 -9.96 -14.19 -5.19
C VAL A 105 -11.34 -13.87 -4.62
N ARG A 106 -12.32 -13.60 -5.49
CA ARG A 106 -13.68 -13.29 -5.04
C ARG A 106 -14.33 -14.45 -4.27
N PRO A 107 -14.38 -15.69 -4.76
CA PRO A 107 -14.82 -16.83 -3.97
C PRO A 107 -14.06 -17.02 -2.65
N MET A 108 -12.76 -16.74 -2.62
CA MET A 108 -11.97 -16.78 -1.37
C MET A 108 -12.49 -15.76 -0.36
N CYS A 109 -12.70 -14.51 -0.78
CA CYS A 109 -13.26 -13.45 0.08
C CYS A 109 -14.66 -13.80 0.58
N GLU A 110 -15.54 -14.29 -0.30
CA GLU A 110 -16.93 -14.66 0.02
C GLU A 110 -17.03 -15.82 1.01
N SER A 111 -16.02 -16.69 1.06
CA SER A 111 -15.95 -17.81 2.00
C SER A 111 -15.50 -17.44 3.41
N LEU A 112 -15.11 -16.19 3.65
CA LEU A 112 -14.64 -15.74 4.96
C LEU A 112 -15.77 -15.74 5.98
N LYS A 113 -15.47 -16.21 7.19
CA LYS A 113 -16.35 -16.12 8.35
C LYS A 113 -16.20 -14.72 8.99
N ASP A 114 -17.16 -14.37 9.83
CA ASP A 114 -17.21 -13.11 10.58
C ASP A 114 -15.87 -12.77 11.24
N GLY A 115 -15.28 -11.62 10.90
CA GLY A 115 -13.99 -11.15 11.39
C GLY A 115 -12.76 -11.91 10.87
N GLN A 116 -12.93 -12.90 9.99
CA GLN A 116 -11.82 -13.67 9.45
C GLN A 116 -11.07 -12.90 8.37
N LEU A 117 -9.76 -13.08 8.32
CA LEU A 117 -8.85 -12.47 7.35
C LEU A 117 -8.51 -13.44 6.21
N LEU A 118 -8.22 -12.90 5.04
CA LEU A 118 -7.58 -13.58 3.92
C LEU A 118 -6.17 -13.03 3.74
N ASP A 119 -5.15 -13.86 3.93
CA ASP A 119 -3.77 -13.52 3.65
C ASP A 119 -3.31 -14.16 2.33
N LEU A 120 -2.62 -13.38 1.51
CA LEU A 120 -1.91 -13.85 0.32
C LEU A 120 -0.41 -13.52 0.41
N PRO A 121 0.45 -14.28 -0.30
CA PRO A 121 1.86 -13.96 -0.38
C PRO A 121 2.10 -12.58 -0.97
N MET A 122 3.06 -11.84 -0.43
CA MET A 122 3.56 -10.62 -1.04
C MET A 122 4.54 -10.95 -2.17
N ILE A 123 4.37 -10.27 -3.30
CA ILE A 123 5.28 -10.34 -4.45
C ILE A 123 6.01 -8.99 -4.54
N PRO A 124 7.21 -8.85 -3.98
CA PRO A 124 7.95 -7.58 -4.01
C PRO A 124 8.56 -7.38 -5.40
N ALA A 125 7.89 -6.60 -6.25
CA ALA A 125 8.31 -6.31 -7.63
C ALA A 125 9.64 -5.55 -7.63
N TRP A 126 10.73 -6.17 -8.09
CA TRP A 126 12.08 -5.64 -7.90
C TRP A 126 12.59 -4.89 -9.12
N ARG A 127 12.69 -3.55 -9.02
CA ARG A 127 13.16 -2.62 -10.06
C ARG A 127 12.41 -2.69 -11.40
N ALA A 128 11.40 -3.55 -11.48
CA ALA A 128 10.47 -3.68 -12.61
C ALA A 128 9.27 -4.51 -12.16
N LEU A 129 8.12 -4.37 -12.82
CA LEU A 129 6.93 -5.21 -12.54
C LEU A 129 7.10 -6.66 -13.01
N THR A 130 8.03 -6.90 -13.96
CA THR A 130 8.26 -8.22 -14.58
C THR A 130 9.21 -9.14 -13.80
N ARG A 131 9.75 -8.66 -12.69
CA ARG A 131 10.64 -9.43 -11.82
C ARG A 131 10.28 -9.19 -10.36
N TYR A 132 10.45 -10.19 -9.53
CA TYR A 132 10.23 -10.07 -8.10
C TYR A 132 11.42 -10.60 -7.29
N ARG A 133 11.56 -10.12 -6.08
CA ARG A 133 12.56 -10.56 -5.11
C ARG A 133 12.21 -11.94 -4.58
N ASP A 134 13.17 -12.88 -4.65
CA ASP A 134 12.99 -14.30 -4.33
C ASP A 134 14.16 -14.87 -3.52
N ASP A 135 14.64 -14.11 -2.57
CA ASP A 135 15.73 -14.45 -1.64
C ASP A 135 15.18 -14.87 -0.26
N LEU A 136 16.08 -14.96 0.74
CA LEU A 136 15.74 -15.32 2.12
C LEU A 136 15.35 -14.10 2.99
N SER A 137 15.19 -12.92 2.41
CA SER A 137 14.79 -11.73 3.15
C SER A 137 13.36 -11.83 3.70
N VAL A 138 13.07 -11.04 4.71
CA VAL A 138 11.71 -10.92 5.28
C VAL A 138 10.69 -10.48 4.24
N TRP A 139 11.11 -9.71 3.23
CA TRP A 139 10.26 -9.24 2.14
C TRP A 139 9.81 -10.36 1.20
N SER A 140 10.70 -11.32 0.95
CA SER A 140 10.40 -12.48 0.09
C SER A 140 9.46 -13.49 0.74
N HIS A 141 9.31 -13.44 2.06
CA HIS A 141 8.47 -14.38 2.82
C HIS A 141 7.27 -13.71 3.49
N ALA A 142 7.02 -12.44 3.19
CA ALA A 142 5.92 -11.69 3.76
C ALA A 142 4.57 -12.16 3.22
N TRP A 143 3.56 -12.10 4.08
CA TRP A 143 2.16 -12.29 3.75
C TRP A 143 1.42 -11.01 4.00
N LEU A 144 0.53 -10.66 3.09
CA LEU A 144 -0.30 -9.47 3.20
C LEU A 144 -1.76 -9.88 3.45
N THR A 145 -2.38 -9.30 4.45
CA THR A 145 -3.83 -9.37 4.59
C THR A 145 -4.45 -8.62 3.42
N LEU A 146 -5.04 -9.38 2.50
CA LEU A 146 -5.72 -8.85 1.32
C LEU A 146 -7.14 -8.42 1.64
N ALA A 147 -7.87 -9.22 2.43
CA ALA A 147 -9.27 -8.95 2.68
C ALA A 147 -9.72 -9.46 4.06
N PHE A 148 -10.87 -8.97 4.50
CA PHE A 148 -11.55 -9.44 5.70
C PHE A 148 -13.07 -9.34 5.56
N LYS A 149 -13.78 -10.20 6.30
CA LYS A 149 -15.22 -10.06 6.49
C LYS A 149 -15.48 -9.15 7.69
N ASP A 150 -16.29 -8.13 7.49
CA ASP A 150 -16.59 -7.14 8.53
C ASP A 150 -17.45 -7.71 9.66
N VAL A 151 -17.18 -7.21 10.85
CA VAL A 151 -18.01 -7.37 12.03
C VAL A 151 -17.97 -6.10 12.88
N PRO A 152 -18.99 -5.83 13.69
CA PRO A 152 -18.96 -4.71 14.62
C PRO A 152 -17.72 -4.75 15.52
N GLY A 153 -17.06 -3.61 15.68
CA GLY A 153 -15.89 -3.46 16.54
C GLY A 153 -14.54 -3.67 15.86
N LEU A 154 -14.47 -4.02 14.58
CA LEU A 154 -13.20 -3.98 13.84
C LEU A 154 -12.76 -2.52 13.63
N ILE A 155 -11.56 -2.21 14.11
CA ILE A 155 -10.91 -0.88 14.02
C ILE A 155 -9.39 -1.07 13.94
N TRP A 156 -8.67 -0.06 13.46
CA TRP A 156 -7.20 -0.03 13.52
C TRP A 156 -6.68 0.72 14.73
N LYS A 157 -7.35 1.82 15.14
CA LYS A 157 -6.88 2.66 16.23
C LYS A 157 -7.29 2.08 17.58
N VAL A 158 -6.28 1.65 18.34
CA VAL A 158 -6.44 1.20 19.73
C VAL A 158 -5.56 2.07 20.62
N GLY A 159 -6.19 2.85 21.49
CA GLY A 159 -5.50 3.74 22.42
C GLY A 159 -5.03 5.07 21.81
N GLU A 160 -4.21 5.80 22.57
CA GLU A 160 -3.59 7.05 22.14
C GLU A 160 -2.21 6.77 21.52
N GLY A 161 -1.91 7.40 20.41
CA GLY A 161 -0.63 7.35 19.74
C GLY A 161 -0.73 7.05 18.26
N GLY A 162 -0.23 7.96 17.45
CA GLY A 162 -0.11 7.80 16.01
C GLY A 162 1.06 6.92 15.62
N TYR A 163 0.93 6.21 14.52
CA TYR A 163 2.01 5.49 13.87
C TYR A 163 2.04 5.83 12.39
N GLN A 164 3.25 5.93 11.83
CA GLN A 164 3.40 6.08 10.38
C GLN A 164 3.15 4.76 9.66
N HIS A 165 3.45 3.65 10.32
CA HIS A 165 3.19 2.29 9.84
C HIS A 165 2.52 1.50 10.94
N HIS A 166 1.40 0.92 10.63
CA HIS A 166 0.62 0.07 11.52
C HIS A 166 0.49 -1.35 10.95
N ASN A 167 0.05 -2.28 11.79
CA ASN A 167 -0.32 -3.60 11.33
C ASN A 167 -1.41 -3.50 10.27
N ARG A 168 -1.25 -4.25 9.19
CA ARG A 168 -2.19 -4.24 8.07
C ARG A 168 -3.60 -4.72 8.43
N PRO A 169 -3.79 -5.83 9.20
CA PRO A 169 -5.13 -6.27 9.60
C PRO A 169 -5.73 -5.35 10.67
N PRO A 170 -7.07 -5.17 10.69
CA PRO A 170 -7.74 -4.46 11.77
C PRO A 170 -7.64 -5.21 13.10
N CYS A 171 -7.63 -4.47 14.21
CA CYS A 171 -7.70 -5.02 15.56
C CYS A 171 -9.07 -5.67 15.79
N GLY A 172 -9.11 -6.74 16.60
CA GLY A 172 -10.32 -7.52 16.82
C GLY A 172 -10.64 -8.53 15.73
N ALA A 173 -9.84 -8.57 14.66
CA ALA A 173 -9.95 -9.60 13.64
C ALA A 173 -9.61 -10.99 14.19
N ARG A 174 -10.18 -12.02 13.55
CA ARG A 174 -9.90 -13.41 13.86
C ARG A 174 -8.67 -13.90 13.09
N GLU A 175 -8.41 -15.21 13.19
CA GLU A 175 -7.31 -15.85 12.48
C GLU A 175 -7.35 -15.61 10.95
N ALA A 176 -6.19 -15.55 10.35
CA ALA A 176 -6.05 -15.43 8.91
C ALA A 176 -6.15 -16.80 8.23
N ARG A 177 -6.81 -16.83 7.06
CA ARG A 177 -6.79 -17.97 6.15
C ARG A 177 -5.77 -17.72 5.04
N ARG A 178 -4.92 -18.69 4.81
CA ARG A 178 -3.93 -18.70 3.74
C ARG A 178 -4.35 -19.74 2.71
N TYR A 179 -4.84 -19.29 1.56
CA TYR A 179 -5.31 -20.20 0.50
C TYR A 179 -4.17 -20.70 -0.39
N LEU A 180 -3.14 -19.90 -0.56
CA LEU A 180 -1.96 -20.25 -1.32
C LEU A 180 -0.86 -20.71 -0.37
N GLY A 181 -0.20 -21.80 -0.71
CA GLY A 181 0.93 -22.29 0.09
C GLY A 181 2.23 -21.55 -0.17
N ASP A 182 2.37 -20.88 -1.33
CA ASP A 182 3.61 -20.30 -1.80
C ASP A 182 3.34 -19.18 -2.82
N LYS A 183 4.22 -18.17 -2.85
CA LYS A 183 4.17 -17.04 -3.80
C LYS A 183 4.30 -17.46 -5.28
N ARG A 184 4.84 -18.66 -5.57
CA ARG A 184 4.90 -19.20 -6.94
C ARG A 184 3.53 -19.38 -7.60
N TYR A 185 2.47 -19.42 -6.81
CA TYR A 185 1.09 -19.49 -7.29
C TYR A 185 0.42 -18.13 -7.47
N GLY A 186 1.16 -17.04 -7.27
CA GLY A 186 0.66 -15.68 -7.32
C GLY A 186 0.49 -15.06 -5.94
N GLY A 187 -0.06 -13.85 -5.89
CA GLY A 187 -0.23 -13.09 -4.66
C GLY A 187 -0.55 -11.63 -4.91
N VAL A 188 -0.20 -10.80 -3.94
CA VAL A 188 -0.31 -9.34 -4.02
C VAL A 188 1.04 -8.78 -4.47
N VAL A 189 1.10 -8.20 -5.66
CA VAL A 189 2.29 -7.49 -6.14
C VAL A 189 2.39 -6.17 -5.38
N HIS A 190 3.54 -5.93 -4.74
CA HIS A 190 3.86 -4.67 -4.08
C HIS A 190 4.87 -3.92 -4.96
N ALA A 191 4.38 -2.94 -5.71
CA ALA A 191 5.14 -2.25 -6.75
C ALA A 191 6.07 -1.16 -6.21
N GLN A 192 6.06 -0.83 -4.90
CA GLN A 192 7.01 0.14 -4.33
C GLN A 192 8.47 -0.19 -4.65
N PHE A 193 8.81 -1.47 -4.74
CA PHE A 193 10.17 -1.92 -5.06
C PHE A 193 10.48 -1.85 -6.57
N ALA A 194 9.48 -1.67 -7.43
CA ALA A 194 9.67 -1.50 -8.86
C ALA A 194 10.24 -0.13 -9.21
N ASN A 195 9.87 0.90 -8.44
CA ASN A 195 10.41 2.26 -8.57
C ASN A 195 11.53 2.49 -7.53
N TRP A 196 12.77 2.18 -7.92
CA TRP A 196 13.91 2.25 -7.01
C TRP A 196 14.21 3.65 -6.48
N ARG A 197 14.03 4.70 -7.31
CA ARG A 197 14.22 6.09 -6.89
C ARG A 197 13.21 6.46 -5.80
N ARG A 198 11.92 6.13 -6.03
CA ARG A 198 10.84 6.38 -5.09
C ARG A 198 11.04 5.61 -3.77
N LEU A 199 11.45 4.34 -3.87
CA LEU A 199 11.76 3.52 -2.70
C LEU A 199 12.84 4.17 -1.82
N LYS A 200 13.96 4.63 -2.42
CA LYS A 200 15.01 5.33 -1.68
C LYS A 200 14.50 6.61 -1.02
N ALA A 201 13.78 7.45 -1.78
CA ALA A 201 13.23 8.70 -1.27
C ALA A 201 12.21 8.45 -0.12
N LYS A 202 11.35 7.43 -0.26
CA LYS A 202 10.41 6.99 0.79
C LYS A 202 11.14 6.60 2.07
N HIS A 203 12.20 5.78 1.94
CA HIS A 203 12.99 5.29 3.07
C HIS A 203 14.02 6.30 3.62
N ALA A 204 14.20 7.44 2.98
CA ALA A 204 14.88 8.60 3.53
C ALA A 204 13.90 9.52 4.28
N LEU A 205 12.70 9.73 3.72
CA LEU A 205 11.68 10.59 4.33
C LEU A 205 11.11 10.03 5.64
N TYR A 206 10.83 8.73 5.67
CA TYR A 206 10.14 8.11 6.80
C TYR A 206 10.88 8.24 8.13
N PRO A 207 12.21 7.96 8.23
CA PRO A 207 12.92 8.19 9.48
C PRO A 207 12.95 9.67 9.89
N MET A 208 12.94 10.62 8.94
CA MET A 208 12.84 12.04 9.26
C MET A 208 11.48 12.36 9.91
N VAL A 209 10.41 11.83 9.36
CA VAL A 209 9.05 12.04 9.90
C VAL A 209 8.89 11.38 11.27
N ASP A 210 9.33 10.13 11.45
CA ASP A 210 9.28 9.44 12.73
C ASP A 210 10.10 10.19 13.81
N HIS A 211 11.30 10.65 13.46
CA HIS A 211 12.17 11.40 14.34
C HIS A 211 11.54 12.73 14.82
N LEU A 212 10.86 13.44 13.92
CA LEU A 212 10.21 14.72 14.24
C LEU A 212 8.91 14.56 15.01
N ARG A 213 8.10 13.57 14.64
CA ARG A 213 6.76 13.42 15.21
C ARG A 213 6.76 12.74 16.58
N TRP A 214 7.67 11.80 16.77
CA TRP A 214 7.75 11.00 17.99
C TRP A 214 9.18 10.97 18.56
N PRO A 215 9.70 12.14 18.97
CA PRO A 215 11.07 12.25 19.45
C PRO A 215 11.29 11.32 20.65
N GLY A 216 12.34 10.49 20.55
CA GLY A 216 12.72 9.55 21.61
C GLY A 216 11.93 8.22 21.64
N ARG A 217 10.96 8.00 20.76
CA ARG A 217 10.26 6.70 20.63
C ARG A 217 11.21 5.59 20.16
N GLU A 218 11.98 5.86 19.13
CA GLU A 218 13.03 4.99 18.60
C GLU A 218 14.35 5.77 18.55
N SER A 219 15.47 5.13 18.84
CA SER A 219 16.77 5.76 18.64
C SER A 219 17.08 5.94 17.16
N VAL A 220 17.93 6.88 16.82
CA VAL A 220 18.40 7.09 15.43
C VAL A 220 18.97 5.81 14.82
N LYS A 221 19.71 5.02 15.62
CA LYS A 221 20.26 3.72 15.19
C LYS A 221 19.15 2.73 14.81
N GLU A 222 18.07 2.68 15.58
CA GLU A 222 16.91 1.81 15.30
C GLU A 222 16.17 2.29 14.06
N LEU A 223 15.92 3.58 13.91
CA LEU A 223 15.32 4.17 12.70
C LEU A 223 16.14 3.83 11.46
N ASN A 224 17.46 4.06 11.49
CA ASN A 224 18.33 3.74 10.36
C ASN A 224 18.29 2.24 10.00
N ARG A 225 18.34 1.35 11.01
CA ARG A 225 18.24 -0.10 10.80
C ARG A 225 16.89 -0.50 10.21
N LYS A 226 15.78 0.02 10.74
CA LYS A 226 14.40 -0.27 10.31
C LYS A 226 14.22 0.09 8.84
N TYR A 227 14.61 1.30 8.46
CA TYR A 227 14.40 1.82 7.10
C TYR A 227 15.49 1.43 6.09
N ALA A 228 16.59 0.79 6.51
CA ALA A 228 17.56 0.19 5.60
C ALA A 228 17.10 -1.15 5.03
N GLN A 229 16.25 -1.90 5.73
CA GLN A 229 15.89 -3.28 5.37
C GLN A 229 15.29 -3.43 3.97
N ALA A 230 14.46 -2.48 3.55
CA ALA A 230 13.83 -2.53 2.23
C ALA A 230 14.81 -2.30 1.07
N LEU A 231 15.95 -1.66 1.35
CA LEU A 231 17.00 -1.33 0.39
C LEU A 231 18.18 -2.32 0.44
N ASP A 232 18.15 -3.25 1.39
CA ASP A 232 19.22 -4.23 1.53
C ASP A 232 19.18 -5.25 0.38
N GLU A 233 20.25 -5.28 -0.40
CA GLU A 233 20.45 -6.20 -1.51
C GLU A 233 21.41 -7.37 -1.16
N THR A 234 21.76 -7.54 0.11
CA THR A 234 22.62 -8.65 0.55
C THR A 234 21.92 -9.99 0.26
N GLY A 235 22.59 -10.82 -0.54
CA GLY A 235 22.03 -12.11 -0.95
C GLY A 235 20.81 -12.01 -1.88
N LEU A 236 20.62 -10.85 -2.55
CA LEU A 236 19.50 -10.63 -3.47
C LEU A 236 19.42 -11.69 -4.56
N VAL A 237 18.30 -12.36 -4.65
CA VAL A 237 17.89 -13.20 -5.76
C VAL A 237 16.61 -12.64 -6.35
N THR A 238 16.52 -12.56 -7.66
CA THR A 238 15.30 -12.13 -8.36
C THR A 238 14.87 -13.16 -9.38
N THR A 239 13.57 -13.39 -9.47
CA THR A 239 12.93 -14.32 -10.40
C THR A 239 12.02 -13.55 -11.37
N ALA A 240 11.93 -13.99 -12.62
CA ALA A 240 10.97 -13.44 -13.58
C ALA A 240 9.54 -13.78 -13.15
N CYS A 241 8.62 -12.83 -13.25
CA CYS A 241 7.20 -13.11 -13.04
C CYS A 241 6.71 -14.09 -14.12
N PRO A 242 5.90 -15.10 -13.75
CA PRO A 242 5.17 -15.90 -14.72
C PRO A 242 4.33 -15.01 -15.65
N PRO A 243 4.26 -15.29 -16.96
CA PRO A 243 3.52 -14.42 -17.90
C PRO A 243 2.06 -14.20 -17.54
N ASP A 244 1.37 -15.22 -17.02
CA ASP A 244 -0.03 -15.19 -16.61
C ASP A 244 -0.32 -14.26 -15.42
N TRP A 245 0.72 -13.79 -14.71
CA TRP A 245 0.55 -12.82 -13.62
C TRP A 245 0.26 -11.40 -14.11
N LEU A 246 0.73 -11.04 -15.32
CA LEU A 246 0.68 -9.68 -15.85
C LEU A 246 0.00 -9.59 -17.22
N GLU A 247 -0.21 -10.69 -17.93
CA GLU A 247 -0.66 -10.69 -19.32
C GLU A 247 -1.94 -9.87 -19.54
N SER A 248 -2.96 -10.06 -18.70
CA SER A 248 -4.21 -9.32 -18.81
C SER A 248 -4.11 -7.84 -18.40
N TYR A 249 -2.94 -7.40 -17.91
CA TYR A 249 -2.69 -6.02 -17.47
C TYR A 249 -1.77 -5.24 -18.41
N HIS A 250 -1.26 -5.81 -19.49
CA HIS A 250 -0.29 -5.15 -20.36
C HIS A 250 -0.75 -3.77 -20.82
N GLY A 251 -2.01 -3.61 -21.22
CA GLY A 251 -2.56 -2.30 -21.60
C GLY A 251 -2.56 -1.32 -20.41
N LEU A 252 -3.00 -1.77 -19.23
CA LEU A 252 -3.01 -0.93 -18.03
C LEU A 252 -1.59 -0.54 -17.57
N ILE A 253 -0.63 -1.46 -17.71
CA ILE A 253 0.78 -1.18 -17.40
C ILE A 253 1.31 -0.12 -18.36
N GLY A 254 1.07 -0.26 -19.67
CA GLY A 254 1.52 0.72 -20.67
C GLY A 254 0.92 2.10 -20.48
N ASP A 255 -0.35 2.18 -20.11
CA ASP A 255 -1.10 3.44 -20.02
C ASP A 255 -0.97 4.15 -18.66
N TYR A 256 -0.72 3.43 -17.56
CA TYR A 256 -0.88 3.96 -16.20
C TYR A 256 0.26 3.62 -15.22
N PHE A 257 1.35 3.00 -15.67
CA PHE A 257 2.54 2.78 -14.83
C PHE A 257 3.68 3.68 -15.30
N HIS A 258 3.96 4.75 -14.54
CA HIS A 258 4.91 5.81 -14.89
C HIS A 258 6.00 5.97 -13.81
N PRO A 259 6.96 5.03 -13.72
CA PRO A 259 7.95 5.04 -12.65
C PRO A 259 9.05 6.12 -12.79
N GLU A 260 9.13 6.85 -13.91
CA GLU A 260 10.23 7.77 -14.22
C GLU A 260 10.11 9.14 -13.56
N GLY A 261 8.95 9.46 -12.99
CA GLY A 261 8.70 10.75 -12.34
C GLY A 261 9.60 11.02 -11.13
N VAL A 262 9.78 12.30 -10.79
CA VAL A 262 10.45 12.70 -9.54
C VAL A 262 9.51 12.39 -8.36
N PRO A 263 9.91 11.53 -7.42
CA PRO A 263 9.07 11.21 -6.28
C PRO A 263 8.80 12.45 -5.41
N TRP A 264 7.55 12.65 -5.00
CA TRP A 264 7.19 13.77 -4.14
C TRP A 264 7.93 13.77 -2.81
N GLN A 265 8.39 12.62 -2.37
CA GLN A 265 9.20 12.45 -1.17
C GLN A 265 10.50 13.26 -1.22
N GLU A 266 11.09 13.42 -2.40
CA GLU A 266 12.31 14.24 -2.56
C GLU A 266 12.04 15.72 -2.21
N LYS A 267 10.95 16.29 -2.72
CA LYS A 267 10.53 17.65 -2.39
C LYS A 267 10.21 17.82 -0.90
N GLU A 268 9.60 16.80 -0.29
CA GLU A 268 9.28 16.82 1.12
C GLU A 268 10.53 16.72 2.00
N ILE A 269 11.53 15.94 1.62
CA ILE A 269 12.85 15.90 2.27
C ILE A 269 13.50 17.29 2.23
N GLU A 270 13.53 17.94 1.05
CA GLU A 270 14.05 19.29 0.89
C GLU A 270 13.32 20.30 1.77
N ARG A 271 11.97 20.22 1.82
CA ARG A 271 11.14 21.07 2.66
C ARG A 271 11.42 20.90 4.15
N LEU A 272 11.59 19.66 4.61
CA LEU A 272 11.92 19.36 6.01
C LEU A 272 13.32 19.87 6.37
N ILE A 273 14.30 19.67 5.49
CA ILE A 273 15.67 20.22 5.70
C ILE A 273 15.65 21.74 5.74
N ALA A 274 14.91 22.39 4.84
CA ALA A 274 14.78 23.85 4.83
C ALA A 274 14.13 24.39 6.11
N ARG A 275 13.13 23.67 6.64
CA ARG A 275 12.37 24.06 7.84
C ARG A 275 13.13 23.85 9.15
N HIS A 276 13.84 22.73 9.28
CA HIS A 276 14.43 22.28 10.55
C HIS A 276 15.97 22.37 10.57
N GLY A 277 16.58 22.64 9.42
CA GLY A 277 18.03 22.60 9.22
C GLY A 277 18.55 21.17 9.03
N ARG A 278 19.60 21.02 8.22
CA ARG A 278 20.21 19.69 7.98
C ARG A 278 20.77 19.06 9.26
N GLY A 279 21.21 19.88 10.23
CA GLY A 279 21.71 19.40 11.52
C GLY A 279 20.69 18.60 12.33
N ALA A 280 19.39 18.87 12.20
CA ALA A 280 18.33 18.12 12.86
C ALA A 280 18.27 16.64 12.40
N PHE A 281 18.86 16.30 11.27
CA PHE A 281 18.85 15.00 10.63
C PHE A 281 20.25 14.41 10.41
N ALA A 282 21.30 15.01 11.05
CA ALA A 282 22.71 14.70 10.76
C ALA A 282 23.06 13.21 10.94
N ASP A 283 22.42 12.54 11.90
CA ASP A 283 22.69 11.15 12.21
C ASP A 283 21.73 10.16 11.52
N LEU A 284 20.74 10.66 10.78
CA LEU A 284 19.84 9.83 9.97
C LEU A 284 20.47 9.49 8.62
N ASP A 285 20.31 8.22 8.21
CA ASP A 285 20.73 7.79 6.88
C ASP A 285 19.66 8.21 5.84
N LEU A 286 19.90 9.34 5.19
CA LEU A 286 19.01 9.90 4.17
C LEU A 286 19.22 9.32 2.76
N LYS A 287 19.94 8.20 2.60
CA LYS A 287 20.08 7.47 1.32
C LYS A 287 20.67 8.32 0.17
N GLY A 288 21.44 9.36 0.49
CA GLY A 288 22.09 10.26 -0.47
C GLY A 288 21.31 11.54 -0.80
N PHE A 289 20.23 11.83 -0.05
CA PHE A 289 19.46 13.08 -0.13
C PHE A 289 20.01 14.20 0.77
#